data_c005e677bbcfaae20e461e8b69871e0e
#
_entry.id   c005e677bbcfaae20e461e8b69871e0e
#
_cell.length_a   1.000
_cell.length_b   1.000
_cell.length_c   1.000
_cell.angle_alpha   90.00
_cell.angle_beta   90.00
_cell.angle_gamma   90.00
#
_symmetry.space_group_name_H-M   'P 1'
#
loop_
_entity.id
_entity.type
_entity.pdbx_description
1 polymer ?
#
loop_
_entity_poly.entity_id
_entity_poly.type
_entity_poly.pdbx_seq_one_letter_code
_entity_poly.pdbx_strand_id
1 'polypeptide(L)' 'MFYQYQTIKLTRDLNPVVTTGMKGVILEVWDAETFEVEFLDKEGYNYEFDGQFTFTVKSSDITECLMT' A
#
# COMPACT_ATOMS: atom_id res chain seq x y z
N MET A 1 -1.24 14.37 3.17
CA MET A 1 0.20 14.09 3.05
C MET A 1 0.50 12.71 3.60
N PHE A 2 1.35 11.94 2.90
CA PHE A 2 1.64 10.56 3.28
C PHE A 2 3.01 10.50 3.97
N TYR A 3 3.12 9.60 4.96
CA TYR A 3 4.34 9.49 5.74
C TYR A 3 4.64 8.03 6.07
N GLN A 4 5.88 7.78 6.48
CA GLN A 4 6.34 6.44 6.82
C GLN A 4 5.49 5.82 7.92
N TYR A 5 5.13 4.56 7.73
CA TYR A 5 4.32 3.73 8.65
C TYR A 5 2.85 4.14 8.72
N GLN A 6 2.41 5.04 7.85
CA GLN A 6 1.01 5.38 7.76
C GLN A 6 0.22 4.24 7.12
N THR A 7 -0.98 3.99 7.61
CA THR A 7 -1.90 3.03 6.99
C THR A 7 -2.65 3.73 5.86
N ILE A 8 -2.65 3.07 4.70
CA ILE A 8 -3.31 3.61 3.51
C ILE A 8 -4.19 2.54 2.89
N LYS A 9 -4.96 2.95 1.88
CA LYS A 9 -5.83 2.08 1.13
C LYS A 9 -5.61 2.33 -0.34
N LEU A 10 -5.61 1.25 -1.14
CA LEU A 10 -5.47 1.37 -2.59
C LEU A 10 -6.73 1.96 -3.21
N THR A 11 -6.53 2.85 -4.17
CA THR A 11 -7.63 3.43 -4.94
C THR A 11 -7.75 2.81 -6.33
N ARG A 12 -6.82 1.94 -6.71
CA ARG A 12 -6.87 1.20 -7.97
C ARG A 12 -6.13 -0.12 -7.82
N ASP A 13 -6.36 -1.04 -8.75
CA ASP A 13 -5.66 -2.32 -8.75
C ASP A 13 -4.22 -2.12 -9.21
N LEU A 14 -3.27 -2.70 -8.49
CA LEU A 14 -1.86 -2.72 -8.91
C LEU A 14 -1.57 -3.94 -9.77
N ASN A 15 -2.18 -5.07 -9.41
CA ASN A 15 -1.98 -6.34 -10.09
C ASN A 15 -3.15 -7.25 -9.71
N PRO A 16 -3.25 -8.48 -10.22
CA PRO A 16 -4.40 -9.33 -9.92
C PRO A 16 -4.55 -9.72 -8.44
N VAL A 17 -3.50 -9.58 -7.66
CA VAL A 17 -3.53 -9.97 -6.23
C VAL A 17 -3.75 -8.75 -5.35
N VAL A 18 -3.10 -7.62 -5.67
CA VAL A 18 -3.12 -6.41 -4.84
C VAL A 18 -4.08 -5.43 -5.49
N THR A 19 -5.29 -5.35 -4.95
CA THR A 19 -6.42 -4.74 -5.64
C THR A 19 -7.02 -3.59 -4.83
N THR A 20 -7.89 -2.84 -5.49
CA THR A 20 -8.56 -1.68 -4.93
C THR A 20 -9.20 -2.00 -3.58
N GLY A 21 -9.01 -1.10 -2.64
CA GLY A 21 -9.59 -1.23 -1.30
C GLY A 21 -8.72 -1.95 -0.29
N MET A 22 -7.63 -2.57 -0.75
CA MET A 22 -6.73 -3.24 0.19
C MET A 22 -5.98 -2.25 1.04
N LYS A 23 -5.82 -2.58 2.31
CA LYS A 23 -5.07 -1.76 3.26
C LYS A 23 -3.60 -2.13 3.20
N GLY A 24 -2.76 -1.11 3.35
CA GLY A 24 -1.33 -1.30 3.39
C GLY A 24 -0.66 -0.33 4.33
N VAL A 25 0.63 -0.51 4.52
CA VAL A 25 1.45 0.35 5.38
C VAL A 25 2.62 0.86 4.56
N ILE A 26 2.85 2.16 4.61
CA ILE A 26 3.99 2.77 3.93
C ILE A 26 5.25 2.39 4.69
N LEU A 27 6.18 1.71 4.02
CA LEU A 27 7.46 1.32 4.62
C LEU A 27 8.53 2.37 4.34
N GLU A 28 8.51 2.96 3.14
CA GLU A 28 9.48 3.96 2.75
C GLU A 28 8.83 5.06 1.94
N VAL A 29 9.34 6.26 2.11
CA VAL A 29 8.94 7.42 1.31
C VAL A 29 10.12 7.73 0.40
N TRP A 30 9.98 7.42 -0.90
CA TRP A 30 11.07 7.65 -1.86
C TRP A 30 11.18 9.12 -2.25
N ASP A 31 10.02 9.75 -2.45
CA ASP A 31 9.93 11.19 -2.71
C ASP A 31 8.50 11.63 -2.38
N ALA A 32 8.16 12.87 -2.72
CA ALA A 32 6.86 13.44 -2.33
C ALA A 32 5.67 12.67 -2.92
N GLU A 33 5.89 11.88 -3.98
CA GLU A 33 4.81 11.22 -4.67
C GLU A 33 4.98 9.71 -4.83
N THR A 34 6.09 9.14 -4.31
CA THR A 34 6.41 7.74 -4.54
C THR A 34 6.72 7.05 -3.22
N PHE A 35 6.07 5.92 -3.01
CA PHE A 35 6.14 5.21 -1.73
C PHE A 35 6.31 3.72 -1.96
N GLU A 36 6.98 3.07 -0.99
CA GLU A 36 7.05 1.61 -0.95
C GLU A 36 6.09 1.14 0.13
N VAL A 37 5.18 0.23 -0.24
CA VAL A 37 4.07 -0.17 0.63
C VAL A 37 3.97 -1.68 0.70
N GLU A 38 3.71 -2.21 1.89
CA GLU A 38 3.32 -3.61 2.06
C GLU A 38 1.81 -3.68 2.25
N PHE A 39 1.18 -4.71 1.70
CA PHE A 39 -0.26 -4.90 1.82
C PHE A 39 -0.52 -6.15 2.65
N LEU A 40 -1.44 -6.03 3.61
CA LEU A 40 -1.67 -7.06 4.61
C LEU A 40 -3.09 -7.59 4.49
N ASP A 41 -3.23 -8.91 4.69
CA ASP A 41 -4.54 -9.53 4.75
C ASP A 41 -5.15 -9.35 6.15
N LYS A 42 -6.31 -9.94 6.38
CA LYS A 42 -7.03 -9.79 7.64
C LYS A 42 -6.25 -10.33 8.83
N GLU A 43 -5.33 -11.26 8.57
CA GLU A 43 -4.57 -11.91 9.63
C GLU A 43 -3.20 -11.31 9.82
N GLY A 44 -2.86 -10.28 9.05
CA GLY A 44 -1.60 -9.59 9.19
C GLY A 44 -0.47 -10.14 8.34
N TYR A 45 -0.78 -11.06 7.43
CA TYR A 45 0.23 -11.61 6.52
C TYR A 45 0.33 -10.75 5.27
N ASN A 46 1.55 -10.60 4.78
CA ASN A 46 1.81 -9.82 3.58
C ASN A 46 1.28 -10.54 2.34
N TYR A 47 0.63 -9.79 1.47
CA TYR A 47 0.34 -10.30 0.13
C TYR A 47 1.61 -10.35 -0.68
N GLU A 48 1.71 -11.38 -1.51
CA GLU A 48 2.85 -11.56 -2.40
C GLU A 48 2.36 -11.67 -3.84
N PHE A 49 3.07 -11.02 -4.75
CA PHE A 49 2.80 -11.16 -6.17
C PHE A 49 4.14 -11.21 -6.90
N ASP A 50 4.34 -12.28 -7.68
CA ASP A 50 5.53 -12.44 -8.52
C ASP A 50 6.82 -12.31 -7.70
N GLY A 51 6.81 -12.88 -6.49
CA GLY A 51 7.97 -12.87 -5.60
C GLY A 51 8.18 -11.59 -4.83
N GLN A 52 7.28 -10.61 -4.96
CA GLN A 52 7.40 -9.33 -4.28
C GLN A 52 6.43 -9.25 -3.11
N PHE A 53 6.90 -8.74 -1.99
CA PHE A 53 6.11 -8.51 -0.79
C PHE A 53 5.86 -7.03 -0.53
N THR A 54 6.57 -6.16 -1.25
CA THR A 54 6.36 -4.72 -1.17
C THR A 54 6.21 -4.18 -2.58
N PHE A 55 5.49 -3.06 -2.71
CA PHE A 55 5.12 -2.54 -4.02
C PHE A 55 5.30 -1.04 -4.04
N THR A 56 5.84 -0.54 -5.15
CA THR A 56 6.01 0.90 -5.34
C THR A 56 4.70 1.48 -5.85
N VAL A 57 4.21 2.51 -5.17
CA VAL A 57 2.96 3.16 -5.55
C VAL A 57 3.18 4.66 -5.62
N LYS A 58 2.29 5.33 -6.37
CA LYS A 58 2.26 6.79 -6.45
C LYS A 58 1.19 7.32 -5.51
N SER A 59 1.31 8.60 -5.16
CA SER A 59 0.31 9.24 -4.29
C SER A 59 -1.10 9.15 -4.86
N SER A 60 -1.23 9.12 -6.20
CA SER A 60 -2.54 8.99 -6.84
C SER A 60 -3.13 7.59 -6.73
N ASP A 61 -2.34 6.60 -6.33
CA ASP A 61 -2.81 5.22 -6.22
C ASP A 61 -3.37 4.89 -4.84
N ILE A 62 -3.18 5.77 -3.87
CA ILE A 62 -3.51 5.48 -2.48
C ILE A 62 -4.27 6.63 -1.85
N THR A 63 -4.97 6.32 -0.76
CA THR A 63 -5.64 7.32 0.05
C THR A 63 -5.42 6.97 1.51
N GLU A 64 -5.59 7.96 2.38
CA GLU A 64 -5.46 7.71 3.82
C GLU A 64 -6.54 6.74 4.26
N CYS A 65 -6.15 5.80 5.11
CA CYS A 65 -7.10 4.86 5.69
C CYS A 65 -7.41 5.35 7.11
N LEU A 66 -8.59 5.94 7.26
CA LEU A 66 -9.01 6.43 8.56
C LEU A 66 -9.54 5.26 9.37
N MET A 67 -8.89 4.99 10.47
CA MET A 67 -9.31 3.94 11.38
C MET A 67 -10.39 4.47 12.29
N THR A 68 -11.50 3.81 12.27
CA THR A 68 -12.59 4.14 13.20
C THR A 68 -12.75 3.06 14.23
#